data_ad97a1bc46c092277e1e3718ac6d7104
#
_entry.id   ad97a1bc46c092277e1e3718ac6d7104
#
_cell.length_a   1.000
_cell.length_b   1.000
_cell.length_c   1.000
_cell.angle_alpha   90.00
_cell.angle_beta   90.00
_cell.angle_gamma   90.00
#
_symmetry.space_group_name_H-M   'P 1'
#
loop_
_entity.id
_entity.type
_entity.pdbx_description
1 polymer ?
#
loop_
_entity_poly.entity_id
_entity_poly.type
_entity_poly.pdbx_seq_one_letter_code
_entity_poly.pdbx_strand_id
1 'polypeptide(L)'
;RMDFMMYAMDPIINQAAKWSYMFGGQSSPSITIRGIINRGGEQGAQHSQALHSWFAHIPGLKVVLPSSVADARDLLIASVLAEQPVIYIDDRWLYDQEDILPEAKEINLESINPSILREGDSITLVGCSYSTLLLKKITKNLIKHKINPEIIDMRIINPFYSELITNSVKKTGRLFVLDGGWGPCGISSEIISSAVENVDPKFFKSKPARLTLPFTPAPTSKVLEEEYYPTEKKVLNNILKIFENNL
;
A
#
# COMPACT_ATOMS: atom_id res chain seq x y z
N ARG A 1 0.31 2.92 17.92
CA ARG A 1 0.20 3.77 16.74
C ARG A 1 1.54 3.87 16.03
N MET A 2 1.50 3.87 14.72
CA MET A 2 2.69 4.03 13.88
C MET A 2 3.45 5.33 14.18
N ASP A 3 2.73 6.41 14.43
CA ASP A 3 3.30 7.75 14.74
C ASP A 3 4.36 7.72 15.85
N PHE A 4 4.19 6.86 16.86
CA PHE A 4 5.08 6.80 18.02
C PHE A 4 6.14 5.69 17.94
N MET A 5 6.18 4.93 16.85
CA MET A 5 7.27 3.96 16.61
C MET A 5 8.63 4.65 16.45
N MET A 6 8.63 5.95 16.16
CA MET A 6 9.85 6.75 16.05
C MET A 6 10.73 6.72 17.31
N TYR A 7 10.16 6.50 18.48
CA TYR A 7 10.95 6.30 19.71
C TYR A 7 11.81 5.04 19.68
N ALA A 8 11.44 4.06 18.85
CA ALA A 8 12.17 2.80 18.68
C ALA A 8 12.91 2.71 17.33
N MET A 9 13.10 3.82 16.62
CA MET A 9 13.70 3.78 15.29
C MET A 9 15.14 3.27 15.31
N ASP A 10 15.95 3.64 16.31
CA ASP A 10 17.30 3.10 16.41
C ASP A 10 17.32 1.56 16.59
N PRO A 11 16.66 0.97 17.59
CA PRO A 11 16.62 -0.50 17.69
C PRO A 11 15.96 -1.19 16.49
N ILE A 12 15.01 -0.58 15.80
CA ILE A 12 14.40 -1.15 14.60
C ILE A 12 15.37 -1.09 13.41
N ILE A 13 15.93 0.07 13.12
CA ILE A 13 16.70 0.33 11.89
C ILE A 13 18.15 -0.10 12.02
N ASN A 14 18.81 0.25 13.11
CA ASN A 14 20.24 0.04 13.30
C ASN A 14 20.56 -1.31 13.92
N GLN A 15 19.63 -1.89 14.67
CA GLN A 15 19.82 -3.19 15.33
C GLN A 15 19.06 -4.28 14.57
N ALA A 16 17.74 -4.37 14.70
CA ALA A 16 16.96 -5.49 14.17
C ALA A 16 17.16 -5.66 12.66
N ALA A 17 17.00 -4.60 11.87
CA ALA A 17 17.12 -4.65 10.41
C ALA A 17 18.54 -5.01 9.91
N LYS A 18 19.57 -4.76 10.68
CA LYS A 18 20.98 -4.98 10.28
C LYS A 18 21.61 -6.21 10.89
N TRP A 19 20.97 -6.78 11.89
CA TRP A 19 21.55 -7.88 12.70
C TRP A 19 22.05 -9.04 11.85
N SER A 20 21.18 -9.60 11.02
CA SER A 20 21.56 -10.74 10.18
C SER A 20 22.74 -10.41 9.26
N TYR A 21 22.75 -9.24 8.64
CA TYR A 21 23.86 -8.82 7.78
C TYR A 21 25.17 -8.65 8.56
N MET A 22 25.13 -7.97 9.70
CA MET A 22 26.35 -7.72 10.52
C MET A 22 26.97 -9.01 11.07
N PHE A 23 26.14 -10.01 11.33
CA PHE A 23 26.59 -11.29 11.88
C PHE A 23 26.64 -12.43 10.85
N GLY A 24 26.74 -12.08 9.55
CA GLY A 24 26.98 -13.05 8.47
C GLY A 24 25.86 -14.08 8.30
N GLY A 25 24.61 -13.72 8.64
CA GLY A 25 23.45 -14.62 8.51
C GLY A 25 23.33 -15.70 9.59
N GLN A 26 24.20 -15.70 10.61
CA GLN A 26 24.18 -16.72 11.67
C GLN A 26 22.91 -16.68 12.53
N SER A 27 22.32 -15.52 12.65
CA SER A 27 21.06 -15.30 13.36
C SER A 27 20.32 -14.09 12.83
N SER A 28 19.02 -14.08 13.01
CA SER A 28 18.15 -12.94 12.69
C SER A 28 17.13 -12.76 13.81
N PRO A 29 16.78 -11.51 14.18
CA PRO A 29 15.73 -11.30 15.18
C PRO A 29 14.36 -11.67 14.59
N SER A 30 13.72 -12.71 15.11
CA SER A 30 12.33 -13.07 14.78
C SER A 30 11.38 -12.14 15.54
N ILE A 31 11.21 -10.92 15.04
CA ILE A 31 10.42 -9.87 15.69
C ILE A 31 9.34 -9.36 14.72
N THR A 32 8.08 -9.39 15.17
CA THR A 32 6.98 -8.71 14.48
C THR A 32 6.58 -7.47 15.25
N ILE A 33 6.74 -6.31 14.63
CA ILE A 33 6.38 -5.02 15.18
C ILE A 33 5.10 -4.55 14.51
N ARG A 34 4.00 -4.57 15.27
CA ARG A 34 2.70 -4.13 14.77
C ARG A 34 2.49 -2.64 14.99
N GLY A 35 2.26 -1.91 13.90
CA GLY A 35 1.88 -0.49 13.90
C GLY A 35 0.49 -0.27 13.31
N ILE A 36 -0.18 0.81 13.73
CA ILE A 36 -1.52 1.15 13.24
C ILE A 36 -1.46 2.52 12.59
N ILE A 37 -1.86 2.59 11.31
CA ILE A 37 -2.22 3.86 10.66
C ILE A 37 -3.58 4.26 11.20
N ASN A 38 -3.64 5.39 11.90
CA ASN A 38 -4.88 5.93 12.42
C ASN A 38 -5.32 7.10 11.53
N ARG A 39 -6.60 7.15 11.19
CA ARG A 39 -7.15 8.15 10.27
C ARG A 39 -8.49 8.61 10.75
N GLY A 40 -8.82 9.87 10.48
CA GLY A 40 -10.10 10.44 10.83
C GLY A 40 -10.38 10.50 12.34
N GLY A 41 -11.58 10.92 12.71
CA GLY A 41 -11.99 11.02 14.09
C GLY A 41 -11.27 12.11 14.85
N GLU A 42 -10.86 13.16 14.15
CA GLU A 42 -10.33 14.41 14.71
C GLU A 42 -9.06 14.21 15.55
N GLN A 43 -8.24 13.20 15.17
CA GLN A 43 -7.02 12.82 15.89
C GLN A 43 -5.86 13.81 15.66
N GLY A 44 -5.92 14.61 14.58
CA GLY A 44 -4.97 15.67 14.29
C GLY A 44 -3.59 15.21 13.83
N ALA A 45 -2.67 16.15 13.77
CA ALA A 45 -1.39 16.03 13.06
C ALA A 45 -0.49 14.90 13.57
N GLN A 46 -0.40 14.71 14.88
CA GLN A 46 0.52 13.75 15.50
C GLN A 46 0.01 12.31 15.53
N HIS A 47 -1.29 12.08 15.30
CA HIS A 47 -1.92 10.78 15.53
C HIS A 47 -2.51 10.16 14.25
N SER A 48 -2.24 10.75 13.09
CA SER A 48 -2.90 10.40 11.83
C SER A 48 -1.90 10.25 10.66
N GLN A 49 -0.65 9.95 10.95
CA GLN A 49 0.39 9.82 9.94
C GLN A 49 0.42 8.42 9.36
N ALA A 50 0.65 8.31 8.04
CA ALA A 50 0.88 7.06 7.34
C ALA A 50 2.35 6.99 6.91
N LEU A 51 3.21 6.48 7.79
CA LEU A 51 4.66 6.47 7.65
C LEU A 51 5.20 5.14 7.10
N HIS A 52 4.36 4.35 6.43
CA HIS A 52 4.72 3.03 5.90
C HIS A 52 5.93 3.08 4.95
N SER A 53 6.06 4.14 4.17
CA SER A 53 7.18 4.33 3.23
C SER A 53 8.54 4.47 3.93
N TRP A 54 8.59 4.98 5.15
CA TRP A 54 9.84 5.06 5.92
C TRP A 54 10.42 3.68 6.20
N PHE A 55 9.56 2.74 6.59
CA PHE A 55 9.98 1.38 6.86
C PHE A 55 10.28 0.60 5.58
N ALA A 56 9.54 0.88 4.51
CA ALA A 56 9.78 0.28 3.20
C ALA A 56 11.16 0.65 2.62
N HIS A 57 11.71 1.82 2.98
CA HIS A 57 13.03 2.28 2.56
C HIS A 57 14.19 1.54 3.24
N ILE A 58 13.95 0.78 4.32
CA ILE A 58 15.02 0.21 5.15
C ILE A 58 15.35 -1.22 4.73
N PRO A 59 16.56 -1.49 4.19
CA PRO A 59 17.00 -2.85 3.91
C PRO A 59 17.08 -3.70 5.19
N GLY A 60 16.62 -4.94 5.10
CA GLY A 60 16.60 -5.89 6.22
C GLY A 60 15.31 -5.90 7.03
N LEU A 61 14.32 -5.05 6.69
CA LEU A 61 12.95 -5.16 7.19
C LEU A 61 12.04 -5.80 6.13
N LYS A 62 11.01 -6.52 6.58
CA LYS A 62 9.81 -6.77 5.77
C LYS A 62 8.70 -5.84 6.22
N VAL A 63 7.93 -5.31 5.27
CA VAL A 63 6.84 -4.37 5.56
C VAL A 63 5.56 -4.87 4.91
N VAL A 64 4.57 -5.19 5.72
CA VAL A 64 3.33 -5.86 5.34
C VAL A 64 2.14 -4.98 5.70
N LEU A 65 1.20 -4.83 4.76
CA LEU A 65 -0.01 -4.01 4.91
C LEU A 65 -1.24 -4.78 4.40
N PRO A 66 -1.99 -5.48 5.24
CA PRO A 66 -3.19 -6.18 4.82
C PRO A 66 -4.27 -5.22 4.32
N SER A 67 -5.07 -5.67 3.35
CA SER A 67 -6.22 -4.93 2.82
C SER A 67 -7.55 -5.67 2.97
N SER A 68 -7.52 -6.93 3.37
CA SER A 68 -8.68 -7.79 3.57
C SER A 68 -8.66 -8.48 4.92
N VAL A 69 -9.80 -9.01 5.34
CA VAL A 69 -9.91 -9.78 6.60
C VAL A 69 -9.06 -11.05 6.56
N ALA A 70 -9.01 -11.73 5.41
CA ALA A 70 -8.15 -12.89 5.22
C ALA A 70 -6.67 -12.53 5.36
N ASP A 71 -6.21 -11.48 4.65
CA ASP A 71 -4.83 -11.03 4.77
C ASP A 71 -4.48 -10.52 6.18
N ALA A 72 -5.43 -9.88 6.87
CA ALA A 72 -5.21 -9.43 8.25
C ALA A 72 -4.87 -10.59 9.19
N ARG A 73 -5.54 -11.74 9.02
CA ARG A 73 -5.23 -12.97 9.76
C ARG A 73 -3.95 -13.63 9.26
N ASP A 74 -3.92 -13.94 7.96
CA ASP A 74 -2.91 -14.85 7.40
C ASP A 74 -1.53 -14.19 7.34
N LEU A 75 -1.44 -12.90 6.98
CA LEU A 75 -0.18 -12.17 6.99
C LEU A 75 0.32 -11.87 8.41
N LEU A 76 -0.58 -11.73 9.40
CA LEU A 76 -0.14 -11.59 10.79
C LEU A 76 0.48 -12.91 11.29
N ILE A 77 -0.17 -14.03 11.03
CA ILE A 77 0.38 -15.35 11.37
C ILE A 77 1.75 -15.55 10.68
N ALA A 78 1.82 -15.32 9.36
CA ALA A 78 3.06 -15.42 8.60
C ALA A 78 4.16 -14.48 9.12
N SER A 79 3.79 -13.27 9.56
CA SER A 79 4.74 -12.32 10.14
C SER A 79 5.31 -12.79 11.47
N VAL A 80 4.47 -13.38 12.33
CA VAL A 80 4.90 -13.90 13.65
C VAL A 80 5.80 -15.15 13.50
N LEU A 81 5.55 -15.95 12.48
CA LEU A 81 6.36 -17.15 12.17
C LEU A 81 7.63 -16.84 11.37
N ALA A 82 7.79 -15.62 10.87
CA ALA A 82 8.95 -15.24 10.08
C ALA A 82 10.23 -15.18 10.93
N GLU A 83 11.33 -15.72 10.39
CA GLU A 83 12.66 -15.70 11.03
C GLU A 83 13.43 -14.41 10.71
N GLN A 84 12.73 -13.27 10.65
CA GLN A 84 13.30 -11.97 10.33
C GLN A 84 12.43 -10.83 10.86
N PRO A 85 12.97 -9.60 10.97
CA PRO A 85 12.19 -8.46 11.44
C PRO A 85 11.07 -8.07 10.47
N VAL A 86 9.86 -8.02 10.97
CA VAL A 86 8.66 -7.64 10.20
C VAL A 86 7.98 -6.42 10.83
N ILE A 87 7.69 -5.43 10.00
CA ILE A 87 6.79 -4.33 10.34
C ILE A 87 5.41 -4.66 9.74
N TYR A 88 4.48 -5.02 10.59
CA TYR A 88 3.09 -5.29 10.21
C TYR A 88 2.24 -4.05 10.48
N ILE A 89 1.61 -3.51 9.44
CA ILE A 89 0.92 -2.22 9.51
C ILE A 89 -0.56 -2.39 9.20
N ASP A 90 -1.40 -2.19 10.22
CA ASP A 90 -2.85 -2.11 10.05
C ASP A 90 -3.29 -0.69 9.66
N ASP A 91 -4.44 -0.61 9.01
CA ASP A 91 -5.18 0.65 8.83
C ASP A 91 -6.51 0.58 9.60
N ARG A 92 -6.74 1.53 10.49
CA ARG A 92 -7.91 1.53 11.36
C ARG A 92 -9.25 1.53 10.60
N TRP A 93 -9.29 2.12 9.41
CA TRP A 93 -10.50 2.13 8.59
C TRP A 93 -10.85 0.77 7.96
N LEU A 94 -10.03 -0.24 8.18
CA LEU A 94 -10.33 -1.62 7.78
C LEU A 94 -10.97 -2.46 8.90
N TYR A 95 -11.01 -1.96 10.14
CA TYR A 95 -11.41 -2.77 11.29
C TYR A 95 -12.90 -3.18 11.29
N ASP A 96 -13.74 -2.42 10.61
CA ASP A 96 -15.17 -2.75 10.47
C ASP A 96 -15.46 -3.67 9.27
N GLN A 97 -14.42 -4.22 8.61
CA GLN A 97 -14.63 -5.18 7.53
C GLN A 97 -14.86 -6.56 8.13
N GLU A 98 -15.91 -7.23 7.63
CA GLU A 98 -16.28 -8.58 8.00
C GLU A 98 -16.23 -9.50 6.78
N ASP A 99 -15.80 -10.74 6.99
CA ASP A 99 -15.79 -11.78 5.95
C ASP A 99 -15.89 -13.17 6.59
N ILE A 100 -16.37 -14.15 5.83
CA ILE A 100 -16.36 -15.55 6.23
C ILE A 100 -15.05 -16.15 5.77
N LEU A 101 -14.17 -16.44 6.73
CA LEU A 101 -12.84 -16.95 6.41
C LEU A 101 -12.80 -18.48 6.37
N PRO A 102 -12.09 -19.04 5.38
CA PRO A 102 -11.74 -20.46 5.42
C PRO A 102 -10.79 -20.73 6.60
N GLU A 103 -10.53 -22.00 6.85
CA GLU A 103 -9.49 -22.39 7.82
C GLU A 103 -8.16 -21.71 7.50
N ALA A 104 -7.48 -21.27 8.56
CA ALA A 104 -6.18 -20.61 8.42
C ALA A 104 -5.15 -21.57 7.82
N LYS A 105 -4.39 -21.10 6.85
CA LYS A 105 -3.27 -21.85 6.27
C LYS A 105 -1.96 -21.25 6.72
N GLU A 106 -1.00 -22.09 6.99
CA GLU A 106 0.37 -21.61 7.17
C GLU A 106 0.91 -21.08 5.85
N ILE A 107 1.31 -19.81 5.84
CA ILE A 107 1.85 -19.13 4.67
C ILE A 107 3.26 -18.67 5.01
N ASN A 108 4.22 -19.05 4.16
CA ASN A 108 5.57 -18.50 4.27
C ASN A 108 5.58 -17.06 3.79
N LEU A 109 6.02 -16.15 4.66
CA LEU A 109 6.09 -14.71 4.36
C LEU A 109 7.00 -14.40 3.14
N GLU A 110 8.01 -15.24 2.89
CA GLU A 110 8.89 -15.14 1.71
C GLU A 110 8.16 -15.34 0.38
N SER A 111 7.04 -16.06 0.39
CA SER A 111 6.22 -16.29 -0.80
C SER A 111 5.18 -15.20 -1.06
N ILE A 112 5.06 -14.22 -0.16
CA ILE A 112 4.08 -13.15 -0.29
C ILE A 112 4.54 -12.14 -1.33
N ASN A 113 3.67 -11.93 -2.31
CA ASN A 113 3.84 -10.97 -3.40
C ASN A 113 2.58 -10.08 -3.51
N PRO A 114 2.64 -8.96 -4.22
CA PRO A 114 1.43 -8.25 -4.65
C PRO A 114 0.45 -9.21 -5.33
N SER A 115 -0.83 -8.93 -5.25
CA SER A 115 -1.87 -9.80 -5.84
C SER A 115 -2.85 -9.02 -6.71
N ILE A 116 -3.31 -9.67 -7.80
CA ILE A 116 -4.42 -9.17 -8.58
C ILE A 116 -5.71 -9.56 -7.86
N LEU A 117 -6.43 -8.57 -7.37
CA LEU A 117 -7.75 -8.76 -6.75
C LEU A 117 -8.88 -8.75 -7.77
N ARG A 118 -8.64 -8.17 -8.93
CA ARG A 118 -9.56 -8.10 -10.05
C ARG A 118 -8.79 -7.97 -11.36
N GLU A 119 -9.09 -8.82 -12.30
CA GLU A 119 -8.60 -8.72 -13.68
C GLU A 119 -9.30 -7.59 -14.44
N GLY A 120 -8.54 -6.91 -15.31
CA GLY A 120 -9.03 -5.86 -16.16
C GLY A 120 -8.06 -5.54 -17.30
N ASP A 121 -8.46 -4.63 -18.19
CA ASP A 121 -7.73 -4.32 -19.42
C ASP A 121 -7.66 -2.82 -19.75
N SER A 122 -8.40 -2.00 -18.99
CA SER A 122 -8.51 -0.56 -19.31
C SER A 122 -7.52 0.30 -18.55
N ILE A 123 -7.20 -0.05 -17.30
CA ILE A 123 -6.30 0.67 -16.41
C ILE A 123 -5.82 -0.23 -15.28
N THR A 124 -4.56 -0.10 -14.90
CA THR A 124 -3.97 -0.70 -13.70
C THR A 124 -4.17 0.24 -12.51
N LEU A 125 -4.88 -0.22 -11.49
CA LEU A 125 -5.10 0.47 -10.23
C LEU A 125 -4.27 -0.21 -9.15
N VAL A 126 -3.39 0.53 -8.49
CA VAL A 126 -2.51 -0.01 -7.45
C VAL A 126 -2.80 0.69 -6.13
N GLY A 127 -2.95 -0.09 -5.07
CA GLY A 127 -3.10 0.40 -3.71
C GLY A 127 -2.50 -0.55 -2.69
N CYS A 128 -2.48 -0.13 -1.43
CA CYS A 128 -2.18 -0.97 -0.28
C CYS A 128 -3.16 -0.65 0.86
N SER A 129 -3.46 -1.64 1.70
CA SER A 129 -4.31 -1.46 2.87
C SER A 129 -5.66 -0.81 2.53
N TYR A 130 -6.09 0.24 3.23
CA TYR A 130 -7.37 0.93 2.97
C TYR A 130 -7.48 1.51 1.55
N SER A 131 -6.37 1.91 0.94
CA SER A 131 -6.38 2.40 -0.45
C SER A 131 -6.89 1.33 -1.42
N THR A 132 -6.51 0.09 -1.22
CA THR A 132 -7.01 -1.06 -2.01
C THR A 132 -8.52 -1.25 -1.84
N LEU A 133 -9.04 -1.16 -0.60
CA LEU A 133 -10.48 -1.25 -0.35
C LEU A 133 -11.23 -0.14 -1.08
N LEU A 134 -10.70 1.09 -1.07
CA LEU A 134 -11.31 2.22 -1.74
C LEU A 134 -11.35 2.04 -3.26
N LEU A 135 -10.29 1.51 -3.87
CA LEU A 135 -10.27 1.13 -5.29
C LEU A 135 -11.31 0.05 -5.62
N LYS A 136 -11.49 -0.94 -4.75
CA LYS A 136 -12.56 -1.95 -4.91
C LYS A 136 -13.95 -1.33 -4.89
N LYS A 137 -14.22 -0.41 -3.96
CA LYS A 137 -15.52 0.26 -3.81
C LYS A 137 -15.96 1.02 -5.07
N ILE A 138 -15.04 1.69 -5.75
CA ILE A 138 -15.35 2.49 -6.95
C ILE A 138 -15.46 1.64 -8.24
N THR A 139 -15.12 0.37 -8.20
CA THR A 139 -15.07 -0.51 -9.39
C THR A 139 -16.40 -0.52 -10.16
N LYS A 140 -17.53 -0.64 -9.46
CA LYS A 140 -18.86 -0.65 -10.09
C LYS A 140 -19.13 0.65 -10.85
N ASN A 141 -18.65 1.78 -10.33
CA ASN A 141 -18.80 3.08 -10.98
C ASN A 141 -17.90 3.19 -12.21
N LEU A 142 -16.65 2.71 -12.15
CA LEU A 142 -15.77 2.66 -13.32
C LEU A 142 -16.36 1.82 -14.45
N ILE A 143 -16.95 0.66 -14.14
CA ILE A 143 -17.61 -0.20 -15.14
C ILE A 143 -18.78 0.52 -15.81
N LYS A 144 -19.58 1.31 -15.08
CA LYS A 144 -20.63 2.15 -15.69
C LYS A 144 -20.06 3.16 -16.69
N HIS A 145 -18.85 3.61 -16.51
CA HIS A 145 -18.11 4.46 -17.46
C HIS A 145 -17.34 3.67 -18.52
N LYS A 146 -17.63 2.37 -18.68
CA LYS A 146 -16.95 1.45 -19.64
C LYS A 146 -15.45 1.31 -19.39
N ILE A 147 -15.00 1.53 -18.17
CA ILE A 147 -13.63 1.34 -17.73
C ILE A 147 -13.58 0.02 -16.96
N ASN A 148 -12.81 -0.94 -17.46
CA ASN A 148 -12.59 -2.26 -16.86
C ASN A 148 -11.25 -2.27 -16.11
N PRO A 149 -11.20 -1.93 -14.80
CA PRO A 149 -9.94 -1.79 -14.08
C PRO A 149 -9.36 -3.14 -13.68
N GLU A 150 -8.04 -3.27 -13.76
CA GLU A 150 -7.27 -4.28 -13.04
C GLU A 150 -6.84 -3.71 -11.69
N ILE A 151 -7.09 -4.41 -10.60
CA ILE A 151 -6.78 -3.95 -9.25
C ILE A 151 -5.67 -4.81 -8.66
N ILE A 152 -4.57 -4.18 -8.30
CA ILE A 152 -3.41 -4.78 -7.65
C ILE A 152 -3.32 -4.29 -6.21
N ASP A 153 -3.22 -5.22 -5.30
CA ASP A 153 -2.95 -4.99 -3.88
C ASP A 153 -1.49 -5.22 -3.54
N MET A 154 -0.84 -4.20 -3.04
CA MET A 154 0.56 -4.23 -2.60
C MET A 154 0.69 -4.75 -1.17
N ARG A 155 0.14 -5.88 -0.85
CA ARG A 155 0.13 -6.47 0.51
C ARG A 155 1.48 -6.47 1.23
N ILE A 156 2.57 -6.42 0.48
CA ILE A 156 3.93 -6.28 0.94
C ILE A 156 4.61 -5.16 0.13
N ILE A 157 5.29 -4.25 0.80
CA ILE A 157 5.97 -3.11 0.18
C ILE A 157 7.49 -3.09 0.42
N ASN A 158 7.98 -3.96 1.29
CA ASN A 158 9.38 -4.31 1.40
C ASN A 158 9.48 -5.83 1.71
N PRO A 159 10.13 -6.62 0.84
CA PRO A 159 10.74 -6.21 -0.43
C PRO A 159 9.72 -5.68 -1.43
N PHE A 160 10.17 -4.79 -2.32
CA PHE A 160 9.33 -4.21 -3.37
C PHE A 160 9.35 -5.10 -4.61
N TYR A 161 8.18 -5.58 -5.02
CA TYR A 161 8.01 -6.43 -6.19
C TYR A 161 7.21 -5.70 -7.27
N SER A 162 7.87 -5.32 -8.38
CA SER A 162 7.27 -4.52 -9.45
C SER A 162 6.75 -5.33 -10.64
N GLU A 163 7.11 -6.60 -10.76
CA GLU A 163 6.83 -7.40 -11.96
C GLU A 163 5.32 -7.46 -12.29
N LEU A 164 4.49 -7.69 -11.27
CA LEU A 164 3.04 -7.75 -11.45
C LEU A 164 2.48 -6.42 -11.98
N ILE A 165 2.99 -5.30 -11.45
CA ILE A 165 2.57 -3.95 -11.87
C ILE A 165 3.00 -3.69 -13.31
N THR A 166 4.26 -3.96 -13.65
CA THR A 166 4.80 -3.72 -14.99
C THR A 166 4.08 -4.56 -16.05
N ASN A 167 3.75 -5.82 -15.74
CA ASN A 167 2.98 -6.71 -16.63
C ASN A 167 1.55 -6.20 -16.82
N SER A 168 0.91 -5.75 -15.75
CA SER A 168 -0.42 -5.14 -15.81
C SER A 168 -0.41 -3.85 -16.65
N VAL A 169 0.57 -2.97 -16.44
CA VAL A 169 0.69 -1.72 -17.22
C VAL A 169 0.92 -2.00 -18.70
N LYS A 170 1.74 -3.00 -19.07
CA LYS A 170 1.91 -3.43 -20.46
C LYS A 170 0.59 -3.86 -21.10
N LYS A 171 -0.28 -4.51 -20.34
CA LYS A 171 -1.61 -4.96 -20.78
C LYS A 171 -2.61 -3.80 -20.90
N THR A 172 -2.71 -2.97 -19.89
CA THR A 172 -3.76 -1.94 -19.78
C THR A 172 -3.37 -0.62 -20.47
N GLY A 173 -2.10 -0.28 -20.44
CA GLY A 173 -1.54 0.98 -20.95
C GLY A 173 -1.73 2.18 -20.04
N ARG A 174 -2.33 2.02 -18.86
CA ARG A 174 -2.61 3.13 -17.93
C ARG A 174 -2.31 2.71 -16.50
N LEU A 175 -1.73 3.63 -15.73
CA LEU A 175 -1.40 3.39 -14.32
C LEU A 175 -1.99 4.50 -13.44
N PHE A 176 -2.73 4.10 -12.41
CA PHE A 176 -3.14 4.98 -11.33
C PHE A 176 -2.80 4.36 -9.98
N VAL A 177 -2.11 5.11 -9.12
CA VAL A 177 -1.72 4.67 -7.77
C VAL A 177 -2.48 5.48 -6.73
N LEU A 178 -3.19 4.79 -5.85
CA LEU A 178 -3.81 5.40 -4.66
C LEU A 178 -2.94 5.11 -3.44
N ASP A 179 -2.37 6.15 -2.87
CA ASP A 179 -1.51 6.06 -1.69
C ASP A 179 -2.14 6.83 -0.51
N GLY A 180 -2.35 6.13 0.57
CA GLY A 180 -2.87 6.72 1.81
C GLY A 180 -1.83 7.50 2.62
N GLY A 181 -0.62 7.69 2.09
CA GLY A 181 0.44 8.54 2.63
C GLY A 181 0.61 9.83 1.85
N TRP A 182 1.70 10.54 2.12
CA TRP A 182 2.09 11.74 1.37
C TRP A 182 2.83 11.38 0.08
N GLY A 183 2.69 12.24 -0.94
CA GLY A 183 3.27 12.01 -2.25
C GLY A 183 4.79 12.04 -2.32
N PRO A 184 5.47 13.09 -1.80
CA PRO A 184 6.93 13.15 -1.81
C PRO A 184 7.56 11.97 -1.06
N CYS A 185 8.46 11.23 -1.73
CA CYS A 185 9.13 10.04 -1.17
C CYS A 185 8.17 8.95 -0.65
N GLY A 186 6.90 8.99 -1.08
CA GLY A 186 5.90 7.98 -0.76
C GLY A 186 6.02 6.73 -1.65
N ILE A 187 5.39 5.62 -1.25
CA ILE A 187 5.41 4.36 -2.02
C ILE A 187 4.85 4.52 -3.43
N SER A 188 3.90 5.44 -3.63
CA SER A 188 3.37 5.76 -4.95
C SER A 188 4.42 6.30 -5.91
N SER A 189 5.45 6.97 -5.41
CA SER A 189 6.58 7.45 -6.23
C SER A 189 7.40 6.27 -6.74
N GLU A 190 7.71 5.30 -5.89
CA GLU A 190 8.46 4.10 -6.24
C GLU A 190 7.70 3.24 -7.25
N ILE A 191 6.39 3.04 -7.04
CA ILE A 191 5.53 2.30 -7.97
C ILE A 191 5.56 2.92 -9.37
N ILE A 192 5.41 4.24 -9.45
CA ILE A 192 5.41 4.95 -10.75
C ILE A 192 6.82 4.92 -11.38
N SER A 193 7.88 5.18 -10.61
CA SER A 193 9.26 5.14 -11.09
C SER A 193 9.58 3.78 -11.68
N SER A 194 9.34 2.72 -10.91
CA SER A 194 9.57 1.35 -11.37
C SER A 194 8.77 0.98 -12.63
N ALA A 195 7.50 1.43 -12.73
CA ALA A 195 6.71 1.20 -13.93
C ALA A 195 7.30 1.93 -15.16
N VAL A 196 7.72 3.18 -15.00
CA VAL A 196 8.31 3.97 -16.10
C VAL A 196 9.68 3.44 -16.52
N GLU A 197 10.49 2.94 -15.58
CA GLU A 197 11.80 2.36 -15.85
C GLU A 197 11.73 1.01 -16.58
N ASN A 198 10.69 0.20 -16.30
CA ASN A 198 10.61 -1.19 -16.76
C ASN A 198 9.55 -1.46 -17.84
N VAL A 199 8.78 -0.44 -18.22
CA VAL A 199 7.77 -0.54 -19.29
C VAL A 199 8.15 0.39 -20.44
N ASP A 200 8.30 -0.17 -21.65
CA ASP A 200 8.58 0.63 -22.85
C ASP A 200 7.52 1.73 -23.02
N PRO A 201 7.91 3.00 -23.25
CA PRO A 201 7.00 4.13 -23.38
C PRO A 201 5.85 3.91 -24.38
N LYS A 202 6.04 3.10 -25.41
CA LYS A 202 5.00 2.76 -26.41
C LYS A 202 3.77 2.07 -25.82
N PHE A 203 3.88 1.43 -24.65
CA PHE A 203 2.75 0.79 -23.98
C PHE A 203 1.88 1.77 -23.22
N PHE A 204 2.38 2.97 -22.89
CA PHE A 204 1.61 3.95 -22.15
C PHE A 204 0.62 4.70 -23.05
N LYS A 205 -0.66 4.57 -22.76
CA LYS A 205 -1.77 5.30 -23.41
C LYS A 205 -2.08 6.62 -22.71
N SER A 206 -1.52 6.85 -21.52
CA SER A 206 -1.61 8.08 -20.75
C SER A 206 -0.42 8.19 -19.79
N LYS A 207 -0.16 9.40 -19.28
CA LYS A 207 0.82 9.58 -18.20
C LYS A 207 0.36 8.81 -16.96
N PRO A 208 1.26 8.11 -16.25
CA PRO A 208 0.96 7.57 -14.93
C PRO A 208 0.46 8.66 -13.98
N ALA A 209 -0.52 8.33 -13.17
CA ALA A 209 -1.10 9.28 -12.22
C ALA A 209 -1.18 8.67 -10.81
N ARG A 210 -1.21 9.53 -9.81
CA ARG A 210 -1.42 9.15 -8.42
C ARG A 210 -2.33 10.11 -7.68
N LEU A 211 -3.01 9.60 -6.67
CA LEU A 211 -3.70 10.40 -5.66
C LEU A 211 -3.12 10.05 -4.30
N THR A 212 -2.67 11.06 -3.58
CA THR A 212 -2.05 10.96 -2.24
C THR A 212 -2.74 11.93 -1.30
N LEU A 213 -2.38 11.89 -0.02
CA LEU A 213 -2.77 12.97 0.89
C LEU A 213 -2.13 14.29 0.47
N PRO A 214 -2.78 15.43 0.74
CA PRO A 214 -2.14 16.75 0.63
C PRO A 214 -0.85 16.77 1.46
N PHE A 215 0.21 17.42 0.95
CA PHE A 215 1.49 17.50 1.65
C PHE A 215 1.44 18.50 2.80
N THR A 216 0.62 18.18 3.79
CA THR A 216 0.41 18.94 5.03
C THR A 216 0.02 17.96 6.14
N PRO A 217 0.25 18.29 7.43
CA PRO A 217 -0.26 17.47 8.53
C PRO A 217 -1.78 17.32 8.50
N ALA A 218 -2.28 16.22 9.06
CA ALA A 218 -3.71 15.97 9.14
C ALA A 218 -4.40 17.01 10.06
N PRO A 219 -5.52 17.60 9.62
CA PRO A 219 -6.27 18.55 10.44
C PRO A 219 -7.00 17.85 11.58
N THR A 220 -7.40 18.63 12.60
CA THR A 220 -8.22 18.14 13.71
C THR A 220 -9.73 18.37 13.45
N SER A 221 -10.08 19.36 12.63
CA SER A 221 -11.48 19.66 12.31
C SER A 221 -12.08 18.60 11.38
N LYS A 222 -13.24 18.05 11.74
CA LYS A 222 -13.98 17.09 10.92
C LYS A 222 -14.22 17.56 9.49
N VAL A 223 -14.61 18.81 9.30
CA VAL A 223 -14.86 19.40 7.96
C VAL A 223 -13.57 19.41 7.13
N LEU A 224 -12.43 19.73 7.75
CA LEU A 224 -11.15 19.71 7.05
C LEU A 224 -10.66 18.29 6.80
N GLU A 225 -10.95 17.32 7.68
CA GLU A 225 -10.65 15.91 7.45
C GLU A 225 -11.38 15.37 6.21
N GLU A 226 -12.64 15.75 5.98
CA GLU A 226 -13.42 15.35 4.80
C GLU A 226 -12.77 15.85 3.48
N GLU A 227 -12.10 17.00 3.54
CA GLU A 227 -11.33 17.51 2.41
C GLU A 227 -9.92 16.91 2.32
N TYR A 228 -9.32 16.54 3.42
CA TYR A 228 -7.97 16.01 3.49
C TYR A 228 -7.84 14.59 2.94
N TYR A 229 -8.76 13.70 3.33
CA TYR A 229 -8.68 12.29 2.94
C TYR A 229 -9.29 12.01 1.56
N PRO A 230 -8.73 11.03 0.81
CA PRO A 230 -9.34 10.56 -0.43
C PRO A 230 -10.73 9.95 -0.17
N THR A 231 -11.73 10.40 -0.92
CA THR A 231 -13.08 9.83 -0.95
C THR A 231 -13.30 9.05 -2.25
N GLU A 232 -14.30 8.15 -2.29
CA GLU A 232 -14.67 7.44 -3.52
C GLU A 232 -14.88 8.40 -4.69
N LYS A 233 -15.55 9.55 -4.46
CA LYS A 233 -15.78 10.58 -5.46
C LYS A 233 -14.47 11.21 -5.96
N LYS A 234 -13.55 11.56 -5.04
CA LYS A 234 -12.24 12.14 -5.40
C LYS A 234 -11.41 11.14 -6.22
N VAL A 235 -11.38 9.86 -5.81
CA VAL A 235 -10.67 8.80 -6.54
C VAL A 235 -11.26 8.58 -7.92
N LEU A 236 -12.58 8.39 -8.01
CA LEU A 236 -13.26 8.20 -9.29
C LEU A 236 -12.98 9.35 -10.27
N ASN A 237 -13.14 10.59 -9.83
CA ASN A 237 -12.90 11.76 -10.69
C ASN A 237 -11.45 11.86 -11.18
N ASN A 238 -10.47 11.50 -10.36
CA ASN A 238 -9.08 11.49 -10.79
C ASN A 238 -8.80 10.41 -11.85
N ILE A 239 -9.42 9.24 -11.71
CA ILE A 239 -9.29 8.17 -12.71
C ILE A 239 -9.99 8.57 -14.02
N LEU A 240 -11.19 9.15 -13.99
CA LEU A 240 -11.90 9.58 -15.20
C LEU A 240 -11.08 10.59 -16.01
N LYS A 241 -10.41 11.53 -15.37
CA LYS A 241 -9.52 12.50 -16.04
C LYS A 241 -8.39 11.84 -16.84
N ILE A 242 -7.96 10.64 -16.48
CA ILE A 242 -6.92 9.90 -17.24
C ILE A 242 -7.44 9.50 -18.62
N PHE A 243 -8.73 9.25 -18.75
CA PHE A 243 -9.35 8.86 -20.01
C PHE A 243 -9.79 10.07 -20.86
N GLU A 244 -9.98 11.24 -20.24
CA GLU A 244 -10.26 12.50 -20.95
C GLU A 244 -9.00 13.09 -21.60
N ASN A 245 -7.85 12.93 -20.95
CA ASN A 245 -6.55 13.43 -21.42
C ASN A 245 -5.78 12.31 -22.14
N ASN A 246 -6.29 11.85 -23.29
CA ASN A 246 -5.53 10.96 -24.15
C ASN A 246 -4.26 11.67 -24.68
N LEU A 247 -3.12 10.95 -24.65
CA LEU A 247 -1.86 11.41 -25.24
C LEU A 247 -1.98 11.64 -26.73
#